data_add9234a00d489a93a500c83a65f5319
#
_entry.id   add9234a00d489a93a500c83a65f5319
#
_cell.length_a   1.000
_cell.length_b   1.000
_cell.length_c   1.000
_cell.angle_alpha   90.00
_cell.angle_beta   90.00
_cell.angle_gamma   90.00
#
_symmetry.space_group_name_H-M   'P 1'
#
loop_
_entity.id
_entity.type
_entity.pdbx_description
1 polymer ?
#
loop_
_entity_poly.entity_id
_entity_poly.type
_entity_poly.pdbx_seq_one_letter_code
_entity_poly.pdbx_strand_id
1 'polypeptide(L)'
;MIICGYAGIGKSYLAHNFPNIIDLESTPFEKDWDRYFKCARHYSNQGFLILLSCHKEIRERVLSLPYAERITIFPCIEDKELFRKRYEQRGNSEEFIKLQMDNWEKWTSENNRLFREHLEYMRSGETLYETIIRLSKLSPNKFCTYDGCPVPDCSLMKDRCFNPLEKYTNTCLGLKTLRL
;
A
#
# COMPACT_ATOMS: atom_id res chain seq x y z
N MET A 1 3.50 -8.90 -2.29
CA MET A 1 2.58 -7.84 -2.79
C MET A 1 3.13 -6.47 -2.47
N ILE A 2 3.14 -5.57 -3.44
CA ILE A 2 3.59 -4.18 -3.29
C ILE A 2 2.43 -3.22 -3.58
N ILE A 3 2.13 -2.34 -2.63
CA ILE A 3 1.11 -1.29 -2.77
C ILE A 3 1.81 0.07 -2.80
N CYS A 4 1.67 0.77 -3.91
CA CYS A 4 2.07 2.17 -4.01
C CYS A 4 0.91 3.06 -3.57
N GLY A 5 1.10 3.85 -2.52
CA GLY A 5 0.02 4.58 -1.89
C GLY A 5 0.27 6.09 -1.75
N TYR A 6 -0.76 6.88 -2.02
CA TYR A 6 -0.72 8.34 -1.88
C TYR A 6 -0.36 8.78 -0.45
N ALA A 7 0.12 10.00 -0.28
CA ALA A 7 0.38 10.55 1.03
C ALA A 7 -0.91 10.63 1.87
N GLY A 8 -0.83 10.27 3.14
CA GLY A 8 -1.99 10.38 4.06
C GLY A 8 -3.06 9.29 3.96
N ILE A 9 -2.94 8.28 3.08
CA ILE A 9 -3.94 7.21 2.96
C ILE A 9 -3.96 6.21 4.13
N GLY A 10 -2.97 6.26 5.04
CA GLY A 10 -2.94 5.39 6.22
C GLY A 10 -1.90 4.27 6.20
N LYS A 11 -0.84 4.38 5.37
CA LYS A 11 0.24 3.37 5.29
C LYS A 11 0.88 3.07 6.64
N SER A 12 1.35 4.11 7.32
CA SER A 12 2.05 3.96 8.62
C SER A 12 1.12 3.42 9.71
N TYR A 13 -0.18 3.75 9.65
CA TYR A 13 -1.17 3.17 10.55
C TYR A 13 -1.27 1.65 10.35
N LEU A 14 -1.30 1.18 9.11
CA LEU A 14 -1.36 -0.26 8.84
C LEU A 14 -0.07 -0.96 9.30
N ALA A 15 1.09 -0.43 8.96
CA ALA A 15 2.37 -1.03 9.36
C ALA A 15 2.54 -1.08 10.88
N HIS A 16 1.99 -0.11 11.60
CA HIS A 16 2.01 -0.12 13.07
C HIS A 16 1.12 -1.22 13.68
N ASN A 17 -0.03 -1.48 13.05
CA ASN A 17 -1.03 -2.40 13.61
C ASN A 17 -0.90 -3.83 13.09
N PHE A 18 -0.16 -4.07 12.00
CA PHE A 18 -0.05 -5.37 11.35
C PHE A 18 1.40 -5.78 11.12
N PRO A 19 1.91 -6.81 11.79
CA PRO A 19 3.34 -7.16 11.77
C PRO A 19 3.84 -7.69 10.41
N ASN A 20 2.93 -8.10 9.53
CA ASN A 20 3.24 -8.56 8.17
C ASN A 20 3.15 -7.44 7.12
N ILE A 21 2.96 -6.20 7.53
CA ILE A 21 2.91 -5.02 6.67
C ILE A 21 4.11 -4.14 6.98
N ILE A 22 4.81 -3.70 5.94
CA ILE A 22 5.94 -2.78 6.05
C ILE A 22 5.59 -1.49 5.31
N ASP A 23 5.56 -0.36 6.01
CA ASP A 23 5.58 0.96 5.39
C ASP A 23 7.02 1.34 5.12
N LEU A 24 7.46 1.16 3.87
CA LEU A 24 8.83 1.45 3.48
C LEU A 24 8.94 2.94 3.12
N GLU A 25 9.44 3.73 4.07
CA GLU A 25 9.67 5.15 3.87
C GLU A 25 10.83 5.37 2.87
N SER A 26 10.66 6.37 2.00
CA SER A 26 11.66 6.68 0.95
C SER A 26 12.80 7.57 1.44
N THR A 27 12.58 8.34 2.50
CA THR A 27 13.53 9.32 3.03
C THR A 27 14.91 8.74 3.35
N PRO A 28 15.04 7.57 4.00
CA PRO A 28 16.34 6.99 4.32
C PRO A 28 17.17 6.55 3.10
N PHE A 29 16.55 6.52 1.93
CA PHE A 29 17.22 6.10 0.70
C PHE A 29 17.79 7.26 -0.11
N GLU A 30 17.59 8.52 0.31
CA GLU A 30 18.18 9.72 -0.30
C GLU A 30 18.01 9.78 -1.83
N LYS A 31 16.83 9.35 -2.33
CA LYS A 31 16.51 9.21 -3.76
C LYS A 31 17.27 8.10 -4.51
N ASP A 32 17.99 7.23 -3.83
CA ASP A 32 18.46 5.98 -4.43
C ASP A 32 17.27 5.01 -4.63
N TRP A 33 16.53 5.27 -5.71
CA TRP A 33 15.32 4.53 -6.03
C TRP A 33 15.59 3.06 -6.35
N ASP A 34 16.78 2.72 -6.83
CA ASP A 34 17.14 1.33 -7.12
C ASP A 34 17.33 0.52 -5.85
N ARG A 35 18.02 1.09 -4.87
CA ARG A 35 18.17 0.50 -3.54
C ARG A 35 16.82 0.40 -2.83
N TYR A 36 16.01 1.45 -2.87
CA TYR A 36 14.67 1.48 -2.31
C TYR A 36 13.81 0.34 -2.86
N PHE A 37 13.78 0.20 -4.19
CA PHE A 37 12.97 -0.80 -4.85
C PHE A 37 13.49 -2.23 -4.67
N LYS A 38 14.83 -2.45 -4.63
CA LYS A 38 15.43 -3.73 -4.27
C LYS A 38 15.03 -4.14 -2.85
N CYS A 39 15.03 -3.20 -1.90
CA CYS A 39 14.58 -3.45 -0.53
C CYS A 39 13.10 -3.85 -0.50
N ALA A 40 12.23 -3.12 -1.21
CA ALA A 40 10.82 -3.46 -1.31
C ALA A 40 10.58 -4.88 -1.86
N ARG A 41 11.28 -5.24 -2.93
CA ARG A 41 11.20 -6.58 -3.52
C ARG A 41 11.71 -7.67 -2.58
N HIS A 42 12.81 -7.40 -1.89
CA HIS A 42 13.37 -8.35 -0.93
C HIS A 42 12.33 -8.75 0.12
N TYR A 43 11.69 -7.78 0.77
CA TYR A 43 10.65 -8.06 1.77
C TYR A 43 9.37 -8.63 1.16
N SER A 44 8.98 -8.18 -0.03
CA SER A 44 7.82 -8.74 -0.73
C SER A 44 8.01 -10.23 -1.03
N ASN A 45 9.22 -10.65 -1.42
CA ASN A 45 9.56 -12.06 -1.65
C ASN A 45 9.56 -12.90 -0.37
N GLN A 46 9.67 -12.27 0.79
CA GLN A 46 9.53 -12.92 2.10
C GLN A 46 8.06 -13.00 2.58
N GLY A 47 7.11 -12.59 1.75
CA GLY A 47 5.69 -12.66 2.05
C GLY A 47 5.10 -11.42 2.73
N PHE A 48 5.89 -10.36 2.95
CA PHE A 48 5.37 -9.11 3.49
C PHE A 48 4.53 -8.34 2.48
N LEU A 49 3.49 -7.69 2.95
CA LEU A 49 2.82 -6.62 2.23
C LEU A 49 3.62 -5.34 2.35
N ILE A 50 4.11 -4.82 1.23
CA ILE A 50 4.95 -3.62 1.22
C ILE A 50 4.14 -2.42 0.77
N LEU A 51 4.15 -1.37 1.59
CA LEU A 51 3.53 -0.09 1.29
C LEU A 51 4.64 0.89 0.89
N LEU A 52 4.53 1.47 -0.29
CA LEU A 52 5.50 2.40 -0.85
C LEU A 52 4.93 3.81 -0.97
N SER A 53 5.83 4.79 -0.94
CA SER A 53 5.52 6.17 -1.32
C SER A 53 5.12 6.26 -2.79
N CYS A 54 4.33 7.28 -3.14
CA CYS A 54 3.78 7.44 -4.48
C CYS A 54 4.54 8.49 -5.33
N HIS A 55 5.86 8.55 -5.21
CA HIS A 55 6.69 9.34 -6.10
C HIS A 55 6.63 8.81 -7.53
N LYS A 56 6.76 9.70 -8.52
CA LYS A 56 6.69 9.35 -9.94
C LYS A 56 7.66 8.20 -10.28
N GLU A 57 8.91 8.31 -9.84
CA GLU A 57 9.97 7.33 -10.11
C GLU A 57 9.66 5.96 -9.50
N ILE A 58 9.01 5.94 -8.33
CA ILE A 58 8.57 4.69 -7.68
C ILE A 58 7.42 4.07 -8.45
N ARG A 59 6.44 4.86 -8.86
CA ARG A 59 5.30 4.37 -9.65
C ARG A 59 5.75 3.74 -10.96
N GLU A 60 6.67 4.39 -11.68
CA GLU A 60 7.23 3.86 -12.92
C GLU A 60 7.91 2.50 -12.71
N ARG A 61 8.65 2.34 -11.62
CA ARG A 61 9.26 1.05 -11.26
C ARG A 61 8.23 -0.01 -10.84
N VAL A 62 7.22 0.39 -10.09
CA VAL A 62 6.12 -0.52 -9.71
C VAL A 62 5.41 -1.05 -10.95
N LEU A 63 5.29 -0.26 -12.03
CA LEU A 63 4.71 -0.72 -13.30
C LEU A 63 5.51 -1.85 -13.97
N SER A 64 6.80 -1.97 -13.71
CA SER A 64 7.61 -3.06 -14.26
C SER A 64 7.41 -4.40 -13.55
N LEU A 65 6.73 -4.43 -12.40
CA LEU A 65 6.38 -5.67 -11.72
C LEU A 65 5.24 -6.40 -12.43
N PRO A 66 5.13 -7.73 -12.26
CA PRO A 66 3.95 -8.47 -12.69
C PRO A 66 2.65 -7.88 -12.11
N TYR A 67 1.59 -7.94 -12.90
CA TYR A 67 0.28 -7.40 -12.51
C TYR A 67 -0.22 -7.93 -11.16
N ALA A 68 -0.03 -9.22 -10.91
CA ALA A 68 -0.45 -9.88 -9.68
C ALA A 68 0.32 -9.43 -8.42
N GLU A 69 1.47 -8.78 -8.59
CA GLU A 69 2.35 -8.40 -7.47
C GLU A 69 2.22 -6.95 -7.06
N ARG A 70 1.43 -6.16 -7.76
CA ARG A 70 1.36 -4.70 -7.58
C ARG A 70 -0.04 -4.14 -7.61
N ILE A 71 -0.20 -3.02 -6.89
CA ILE A 71 -1.38 -2.16 -6.97
C ILE A 71 -0.98 -0.74 -6.60
N THR A 72 -1.62 0.24 -7.22
CA THR A 72 -1.50 1.65 -6.82
C THR A 72 -2.85 2.11 -6.26
N ILE A 73 -2.85 2.68 -5.06
CA ILE A 73 -4.06 3.12 -4.37
C ILE A 73 -4.00 4.64 -4.17
N PHE A 74 -5.04 5.30 -4.64
CA PHE A 74 -5.23 6.74 -4.51
C PHE A 74 -6.46 7.06 -3.68
N PRO A 75 -6.49 8.24 -3.04
CA PRO A 75 -7.70 8.71 -2.37
C PRO A 75 -8.83 8.93 -3.36
N CYS A 76 -10.06 8.90 -2.87
CA CYS A 76 -11.21 9.45 -3.58
C CYS A 76 -10.96 10.94 -3.88
N ILE A 77 -11.22 11.38 -5.10
CA ILE A 77 -10.93 12.75 -5.50
C ILE A 77 -11.77 13.76 -4.71
N GLU A 78 -12.96 13.36 -4.33
CA GLU A 78 -13.91 14.16 -3.54
C GLU A 78 -13.46 14.35 -2.08
N ASP A 79 -12.53 13.52 -1.59
CA ASP A 79 -12.05 13.56 -0.20
C ASP A 79 -10.95 14.59 0.07
N LYS A 80 -10.76 15.57 -0.82
CA LYS A 80 -9.74 16.62 -0.69
C LYS A 80 -9.70 17.27 0.70
N GLU A 81 -10.86 17.72 1.19
CA GLU A 81 -10.97 18.37 2.49
C GLU A 81 -10.79 17.39 3.67
N LEU A 82 -11.17 16.13 3.50
CA LEU A 82 -10.88 15.09 4.47
C LEU A 82 -9.36 14.87 4.61
N PHE A 83 -8.64 14.87 3.50
CA PHE A 83 -7.19 14.72 3.49
C PHE A 83 -6.47 15.95 4.03
N ARG A 84 -6.98 17.17 3.76
CA ARG A 84 -6.49 18.39 4.42
C ARG A 84 -6.52 18.23 5.94
N LYS A 85 -7.67 17.87 6.50
CA LYS A 85 -7.82 17.63 7.95
C LYS A 85 -6.88 16.55 8.48
N ARG A 86 -6.67 15.46 7.73
CA ARG A 86 -5.71 14.41 8.11
C ARG A 86 -4.28 14.96 8.19
N TYR A 87 -3.87 15.81 7.26
CA TYR A 87 -2.54 16.43 7.30
C TYR A 87 -2.37 17.39 8.46
N GLU A 88 -3.38 18.21 8.74
CA GLU A 88 -3.42 19.12 9.89
C GLU A 88 -3.31 18.35 11.22
N GLN A 89 -4.13 17.30 11.38
CA GLN A 89 -4.12 16.45 12.57
C GLN A 89 -2.79 15.72 12.79
N ARG A 90 -2.05 15.42 11.71
CA ARG A 90 -0.71 14.82 11.78
C ARG A 90 0.38 15.83 12.08
N GLY A 91 0.08 17.11 12.15
CA GLY A 91 1.06 18.17 12.36
C GLY A 91 1.99 18.42 11.16
N ASN A 92 1.53 18.12 9.94
CA ASN A 92 2.28 18.46 8.74
C ASN A 92 2.42 19.98 8.60
N SER A 93 3.52 20.47 8.00
CA SER A 93 3.72 21.89 7.80
C SER A 93 2.68 22.49 6.85
N GLU A 94 2.42 23.79 7.01
CA GLU A 94 1.49 24.51 6.13
C GLU A 94 1.91 24.44 4.65
N GLU A 95 3.23 24.51 4.37
CA GLU A 95 3.77 24.40 3.02
C GLU A 95 3.47 23.03 2.42
N PHE A 96 3.63 21.95 3.22
CA PHE A 96 3.29 20.61 2.75
C PHE A 96 1.79 20.50 2.45
N ILE A 97 0.94 20.97 3.35
CA ILE A 97 -0.52 20.93 3.18
C ILE A 97 -0.92 21.72 1.94
N LYS A 98 -0.40 22.93 1.80
CA LYS A 98 -0.65 23.77 0.62
C LYS A 98 -0.22 23.07 -0.66
N LEU A 99 0.99 22.51 -0.70
CA LEU A 99 1.51 21.77 -1.85
C LEU A 99 0.60 20.61 -2.26
N GLN A 100 0.12 19.82 -1.29
CA GLN A 100 -0.79 18.71 -1.55
C GLN A 100 -2.15 19.19 -2.09
N MET A 101 -2.70 20.24 -1.48
CA MET A 101 -4.01 20.75 -1.84
C MET A 101 -4.01 21.47 -3.20
N ASP A 102 -2.99 22.25 -3.49
CA ASP A 102 -2.86 22.98 -4.77
C ASP A 102 -2.69 22.01 -5.97
N ASN A 103 -2.10 20.84 -5.73
CA ASN A 103 -1.87 19.84 -6.77
C ASN A 103 -2.84 18.64 -6.70
N TRP A 104 -3.82 18.66 -5.83
CA TRP A 104 -4.71 17.52 -5.57
C TRP A 104 -5.33 16.95 -6.84
N GLU A 105 -6.07 17.75 -7.58
CA GLU A 105 -6.75 17.32 -8.79
C GLU A 105 -5.76 16.88 -9.87
N LYS A 106 -4.67 17.62 -10.04
CA LYS A 106 -3.62 17.28 -11.00
C LYS A 106 -3.01 15.92 -10.70
N TRP A 107 -2.59 15.70 -9.46
CA TRP A 107 -1.88 14.46 -9.11
C TRP A 107 -2.80 13.25 -9.10
N THR A 108 -4.03 13.39 -8.65
CA THR A 108 -5.02 12.30 -8.69
C THR A 108 -5.50 12.00 -10.12
N SER A 109 -5.70 13.01 -10.97
CA SER A 109 -6.14 12.81 -12.36
C SER A 109 -5.00 12.38 -13.31
N GLU A 110 -3.79 12.88 -13.12
CA GLU A 110 -2.62 12.54 -13.93
C GLU A 110 -2.27 11.05 -13.81
N ASN A 111 -2.39 10.52 -12.60
CA ASN A 111 -2.22 9.10 -12.34
C ASN A 111 -3.26 8.22 -13.03
N ASN A 112 -4.45 8.71 -13.23
CA ASN A 112 -5.53 8.01 -13.94
C ASN A 112 -5.16 7.71 -15.41
N ARG A 113 -4.34 8.56 -16.06
CA ARG A 113 -3.92 8.36 -17.46
C ARG A 113 -2.82 7.31 -17.61
N LEU A 114 -1.85 7.31 -16.69
CA LEU A 114 -0.65 6.48 -16.78
C LEU A 114 -0.86 5.05 -16.27
N PHE A 115 -1.87 4.82 -15.40
CA PHE A 115 -1.97 3.61 -14.60
C PHE A 115 -3.36 2.97 -14.56
N ARG A 116 -4.24 3.31 -15.51
CA ARG A 116 -5.66 2.87 -15.52
C ARG A 116 -5.89 1.41 -15.19
N GLU A 117 -5.00 0.54 -15.64
CA GLU A 117 -5.14 -0.91 -15.41
C GLU A 117 -4.73 -1.37 -14.01
N HIS A 118 -4.03 -0.52 -13.25
CA HIS A 118 -3.43 -0.87 -11.96
C HIS A 118 -3.74 0.12 -10.85
N LEU A 119 -4.54 1.12 -11.16
CA LEU A 119 -4.93 2.16 -10.24
C LEU A 119 -6.29 1.85 -9.65
N GLU A 120 -6.33 1.86 -8.33
CA GLU A 120 -7.54 1.72 -7.55
C GLU A 120 -7.77 2.97 -6.72
N TYR A 121 -9.02 3.37 -6.60
CA TYR A 121 -9.41 4.46 -5.75
C TYR A 121 -10.05 3.98 -4.46
N MET A 122 -9.71 4.63 -3.38
CA MET A 122 -10.48 4.55 -2.15
C MET A 122 -11.89 5.09 -2.42
N ARG A 123 -12.90 4.54 -1.80
CA ARG A 123 -14.23 5.16 -1.78
C ARG A 123 -14.22 6.33 -0.81
N SER A 124 -15.14 7.25 -0.98
CA SER A 124 -15.24 8.41 -0.08
C SER A 124 -15.38 7.97 1.38
N GLY A 125 -14.53 8.51 2.25
CA GLY A 125 -14.46 8.17 3.66
C GLY A 125 -13.80 6.83 3.99
N GLU A 126 -13.49 5.98 3.00
CA GLU A 126 -12.87 4.67 3.19
C GLU A 126 -11.43 4.81 3.74
N THR A 127 -11.04 3.90 4.60
CA THR A 127 -9.65 3.76 5.04
C THR A 127 -8.85 2.88 4.07
N LEU A 128 -7.51 2.96 4.11
CA LEU A 128 -6.66 2.05 3.33
C LEU A 128 -6.91 0.58 3.69
N TYR A 129 -7.18 0.27 4.96
CA TYR A 129 -7.52 -1.06 5.40
C TYR A 129 -8.79 -1.59 4.72
N GLU A 130 -9.88 -0.82 4.77
CA GLU A 130 -11.15 -1.19 4.14
C GLU A 130 -11.01 -1.32 2.63
N THR A 131 -10.22 -0.44 2.00
CA THR A 131 -9.91 -0.52 0.57
C THR A 131 -9.20 -1.83 0.24
N ILE A 132 -8.16 -2.21 0.99
CA ILE A 132 -7.43 -3.47 0.78
C ILE A 132 -8.37 -4.67 0.96
N ILE A 133 -9.20 -4.68 2.00
CA ILE A 133 -10.19 -5.75 2.21
C ILE A 133 -11.17 -5.84 1.05
N ARG A 134 -11.70 -4.72 0.59
CA ARG A 134 -12.61 -4.67 -0.57
C ARG A 134 -11.94 -5.25 -1.83
N LEU A 135 -10.72 -4.81 -2.12
CA LEU A 135 -9.98 -5.25 -3.30
C LEU A 135 -9.59 -6.73 -3.23
N SER A 136 -9.27 -7.25 -2.04
CA SER A 136 -8.95 -8.66 -1.85
C SER A 136 -10.15 -9.57 -2.13
N LYS A 137 -11.36 -9.12 -1.82
CA LYS A 137 -12.60 -9.84 -2.13
C LYS A 137 -12.90 -9.84 -3.64
N LEU A 138 -12.60 -8.74 -4.33
CA LEU A 138 -12.83 -8.60 -5.78
C LEU A 138 -11.80 -9.36 -6.62
N SER A 139 -10.58 -9.47 -6.12
CA SER A 139 -9.45 -10.10 -6.83
C SER A 139 -8.62 -10.94 -5.87
N PRO A 140 -9.16 -12.05 -5.33
CA PRO A 140 -8.49 -12.82 -4.30
C PRO A 140 -7.11 -13.36 -4.74
N ASN A 141 -6.95 -13.73 -6.00
CA ASN A 141 -5.69 -14.23 -6.55
C ASN A 141 -4.58 -13.16 -6.61
N LYS A 142 -4.94 -11.87 -6.63
CA LYS A 142 -3.97 -10.77 -6.64
C LYS A 142 -3.34 -10.54 -5.27
N PHE A 143 -4.05 -10.86 -4.21
CA PHE A 143 -3.61 -10.66 -2.83
C PHE A 143 -3.09 -11.95 -2.16
N CYS A 144 -3.33 -13.11 -2.77
CA CYS A 144 -2.84 -14.39 -2.28
C CYS A 144 -1.65 -14.84 -3.16
N THR A 145 -0.48 -14.30 -2.91
CA THR A 145 0.76 -14.62 -3.66
C THR A 145 1.66 -15.61 -2.91
N TYR A 146 1.12 -16.40 -2.04
CA TYR A 146 1.93 -17.37 -1.30
C TYR A 146 2.09 -18.67 -2.09
N ASP A 147 3.11 -18.75 -2.93
CA ASP A 147 3.52 -19.97 -3.66
C ASP A 147 3.97 -21.12 -2.75
N GLY A 148 3.89 -20.96 -1.47
CA GLY A 148 4.22 -21.96 -0.45
C GLY A 148 3.09 -22.23 0.53
N CYS A 149 1.85 -21.82 0.23
CA CYS A 149 0.73 -22.15 1.10
C CYS A 149 0.49 -23.67 1.09
N PRO A 150 0.61 -24.36 2.24
CA PRO A 150 0.43 -25.83 2.29
C PRO A 150 -1.03 -26.26 2.11
N VAL A 151 -1.93 -25.34 1.79
CA VAL A 151 -3.36 -25.61 1.61
C VAL A 151 -3.71 -25.41 0.13
N PRO A 152 -3.65 -26.48 -0.69
CA PRO A 152 -3.86 -26.40 -2.14
C PRO A 152 -5.30 -26.04 -2.52
N ASP A 153 -6.25 -26.10 -1.63
CA ASP A 153 -7.66 -25.80 -1.89
C ASP A 153 -8.21 -24.81 -0.86
N CYS A 154 -7.73 -23.59 -0.97
CA CYS A 154 -8.04 -22.53 -0.04
C CYS A 154 -9.37 -21.84 -0.32
N SER A 155 -10.45 -22.58 -0.44
CA SER A 155 -11.82 -22.03 -0.44
C SER A 155 -12.12 -21.26 0.86
N LEU A 156 -11.48 -21.65 1.97
CA LEU A 156 -11.55 -20.95 3.25
C LEU A 156 -10.66 -19.70 3.33
N MET A 157 -9.68 -19.57 2.45
CA MET A 157 -8.76 -18.43 2.45
C MET A 157 -9.29 -17.23 1.69
N LYS A 158 -10.29 -17.40 0.83
CA LYS A 158 -10.94 -16.27 0.13
C LYS A 158 -11.46 -15.22 1.11
N ASP A 159 -11.92 -15.65 2.29
CA ASP A 159 -12.46 -14.75 3.32
C ASP A 159 -11.52 -14.51 4.51
N ARG A 160 -10.42 -15.25 4.64
CA ARG A 160 -9.59 -15.25 5.86
C ARG A 160 -8.10 -14.97 5.65
N CYS A 161 -7.55 -15.14 4.46
CA CYS A 161 -6.14 -14.84 4.22
C CYS A 161 -5.81 -13.36 4.35
N PHE A 162 -6.79 -12.51 4.12
CA PHE A 162 -6.70 -11.08 4.33
C PHE A 162 -7.42 -10.59 5.59
N ASN A 163 -7.75 -11.50 6.49
CA ASN A 163 -7.90 -11.08 7.88
C ASN A 163 -6.49 -11.11 8.50
N PRO A 164 -5.71 -10.01 8.38
CA PRO A 164 -4.31 -9.99 8.78
C PRO A 164 -4.15 -10.13 10.28
N LEU A 165 -5.26 -10.13 11.03
CA LEU A 165 -5.27 -10.02 12.48
C LEU A 165 -5.28 -11.35 13.22
N GLU A 166 -5.87 -12.41 12.68
CA GLU A 166 -6.12 -13.57 13.54
C GLU A 166 -5.31 -14.82 13.25
N LYS A 167 -4.69 -14.98 12.09
CA LYS A 167 -4.05 -16.26 11.74
C LYS A 167 -2.56 -16.24 11.44
N TYR A 168 -1.99 -15.11 11.10
CA TYR A 168 -0.53 -15.06 10.88
C TYR A 168 0.29 -15.02 12.16
N THR A 169 -0.31 -14.73 13.28
CA THR A 169 0.37 -14.73 14.58
C THR A 169 0.74 -16.12 15.08
N ASN A 170 0.11 -17.19 14.57
CA ASN A 170 0.28 -18.51 15.16
C ASN A 170 0.89 -19.59 14.28
N THR A 171 1.04 -19.43 12.95
CA THR A 171 1.46 -20.58 12.13
C THR A 171 2.48 -20.32 11.03
N CYS A 172 2.68 -19.11 10.54
CA CYS A 172 3.59 -18.93 9.40
C CYS A 172 4.84 -18.09 9.64
N LEU A 173 4.91 -17.26 10.65
CA LEU A 173 6.10 -16.44 10.87
C LEU A 173 6.42 -16.27 12.34
N GLY A 174 7.26 -17.17 12.85
CA GLY A 174 8.09 -16.92 14.04
C GLY A 174 9.11 -15.80 13.77
N LEU A 175 8.72 -14.72 13.15
CA LEU A 175 9.59 -13.58 12.85
C LEU A 175 9.42 -12.52 13.92
N LYS A 176 10.42 -12.49 14.79
CA LYS A 176 10.68 -11.40 15.72
C LYS A 176 10.75 -10.08 14.95
N THR A 177 10.02 -9.10 15.44
CA THR A 177 10.10 -7.68 15.09
C THR A 177 11.54 -7.25 14.76
N LEU A 178 11.83 -7.03 13.50
CA LEU A 178 12.98 -6.22 13.11
C LEU A 178 12.55 -4.75 13.21
N ARG A 179 12.92 -4.14 14.33
CA ARG A 179 13.01 -2.67 14.40
C ARG A 179 14.30 -2.29 13.67
N LEU A 180 14.15 -1.55 12.57
CA LEU A 180 15.21 -0.73 12.00
C LEU A 180 15.32 0.58 12.77
#